data_05676fcc7c21fd62dea222378e4d00c4
#
_entry.id   05676fcc7c21fd62dea222378e4d00c4
#
_cell.length_a   1.000
_cell.length_b   1.000
_cell.length_c   1.000
_cell.angle_alpha   90.00
_cell.angle_beta   90.00
_cell.angle_gamma   90.00
#
_symmetry.space_group_name_H-M   'P 1'
#
loop_
_entity.id
_entity.type
_entity.pdbx_description
1 polymer ?
#
loop_
_entity_poly.entity_id
_entity_poly.type
_entity_poly.pdbx_seq_one_letter_code
_entity_poly.pdbx_strand_id
1 'polypeptide(L)'
;VCTHMDNDHICGLIQVLKGTNFNFIENVWYNGFLQIVNSRFYSQKENIFTEKDNKILDEIISQGMLLDVDQEVGINEGMSLGVLIEERRIPLNSAARGQAICSELVKNKYEIAPSIFITILGPSKDNIIELEEYWKKEMVSRNYMFRVSDKRRLTEAFEYQIERIKAIYANECFKISENEDLMKYIGGLTERDESIVNRSSISFILEYNDKKFLF
;
A
#
# COMPACT_ATOMS: atom_id res chain seq x y z
N VAL A 1 -1.21 -1.57 12.31
CA VAL A 1 -1.32 -0.62 11.20
C VAL A 1 -0.19 -0.88 10.23
N CYS A 2 -0.49 -0.99 8.94
CA CYS A 2 0.47 -0.93 7.85
C CYS A 2 0.33 0.46 7.21
N THR A 3 1.37 1.28 7.28
CA THR A 3 1.27 2.69 6.91
C THR A 3 1.09 2.90 5.41
N HIS A 4 1.84 2.15 4.60
CA HIS A 4 1.77 2.14 3.14
C HIS A 4 2.27 0.80 2.56
N MET A 5 2.28 0.68 1.24
CA MET A 5 2.50 -0.57 0.53
C MET A 5 3.97 -0.89 0.23
N ASP A 6 4.91 -0.16 0.80
CA ASP A 6 6.33 -0.43 0.58
C ASP A 6 6.75 -1.75 1.22
N ASN A 7 7.66 -2.46 0.56
CA ASN A 7 8.09 -3.80 0.95
C ASN A 7 8.63 -3.86 2.39
N ASP A 8 9.42 -2.88 2.80
CA ASP A 8 9.94 -2.76 4.17
C ASP A 8 8.85 -2.57 5.24
N HIS A 9 7.63 -2.14 4.85
CA HIS A 9 6.47 -2.02 5.74
C HIS A 9 5.55 -3.23 5.71
N ILE A 10 5.36 -3.86 4.53
CA ILE A 10 4.40 -4.98 4.38
C ILE A 10 5.01 -6.35 4.69
N CYS A 11 6.32 -6.56 4.44
CA CYS A 11 6.96 -7.87 4.60
C CYS A 11 6.82 -8.45 6.01
N GLY A 12 7.03 -7.64 7.03
CA GLY A 12 6.89 -8.08 8.41
C GLY A 12 5.47 -8.58 8.72
N LEU A 13 4.45 -7.86 8.25
CA LEU A 13 3.06 -8.25 8.45
C LEU A 13 2.69 -9.49 7.63
N ILE A 14 3.20 -9.61 6.40
CA ILE A 14 3.03 -10.81 5.57
C ILE A 14 3.59 -12.03 6.30
N GLN A 15 4.78 -11.96 6.88
CA GLN A 15 5.38 -13.07 7.63
C GLN A 15 4.52 -13.47 8.85
N VAL A 16 4.01 -12.49 9.60
CA VAL A 16 3.11 -12.75 10.71
C VAL A 16 1.83 -13.45 10.24
N LEU A 17 1.23 -13.00 9.14
CA LEU A 17 -0.02 -13.55 8.61
C LEU A 17 0.16 -14.92 7.94
N LYS A 18 1.34 -15.23 7.40
CA LYS A 18 1.68 -16.58 6.90
C LYS A 18 1.84 -17.58 8.05
N GLY A 19 2.26 -17.13 9.22
CA GLY A 19 2.40 -17.97 10.41
C GLY A 19 1.06 -18.53 10.91
N THR A 20 1.12 -19.44 11.87
CA THR A 20 -0.06 -20.07 12.49
C THR A 20 -0.67 -19.24 13.62
N ASN A 21 0.05 -18.25 14.12
CA ASN A 21 -0.28 -17.51 15.34
C ASN A 21 -0.85 -16.09 15.06
N PHE A 22 -1.57 -15.89 13.97
CA PHE A 22 -2.16 -14.58 13.64
C PHE A 22 -3.53 -14.32 14.31
N ASN A 23 -4.07 -15.29 15.04
CA ASN A 23 -5.42 -15.21 15.65
C ASN A 23 -5.59 -14.08 16.68
N PHE A 24 -4.48 -13.46 17.14
CA PHE A 24 -4.52 -12.29 18.00
C PHE A 24 -4.76 -10.98 17.24
N ILE A 25 -4.73 -11.01 15.88
CA ILE A 25 -4.96 -9.82 15.06
C ILE A 25 -6.46 -9.67 14.84
N GLU A 26 -7.06 -8.71 15.51
CA GLU A 26 -8.50 -8.43 15.44
C GLU A 26 -8.85 -7.50 14.28
N ASN A 27 -7.92 -6.65 13.85
CA ASN A 27 -8.13 -5.68 12.78
C ASN A 27 -6.80 -5.26 12.16
N VAL A 28 -6.80 -5.06 10.85
CA VAL A 28 -5.67 -4.45 10.12
C VAL A 28 -6.11 -3.12 9.53
N TRP A 29 -5.29 -2.09 9.68
CA TRP A 29 -5.45 -0.83 8.97
C TRP A 29 -4.42 -0.78 7.85
N TYR A 30 -4.94 -0.75 6.62
CA TYR A 30 -4.14 -0.80 5.41
C TYR A 30 -4.95 -0.28 4.22
N ASN A 31 -4.35 0.63 3.45
CA ASN A 31 -4.96 1.17 2.24
C ASN A 31 -4.49 0.38 1.01
N GLY A 32 -5.03 -0.82 0.83
CA GLY A 32 -4.75 -1.67 -0.32
C GLY A 32 -5.61 -1.32 -1.55
N PHE A 33 -5.50 -2.12 -2.60
CA PHE A 33 -6.20 -1.92 -3.87
C PHE A 33 -7.70 -1.66 -3.71
N LEU A 34 -8.38 -2.50 -2.95
CA LEU A 34 -9.84 -2.44 -2.79
C LEU A 34 -10.33 -1.22 -2.01
N GLN A 35 -9.45 -0.60 -1.23
CA GLN A 35 -9.71 0.63 -0.47
C GLN A 35 -9.46 1.89 -1.30
N ILE A 36 -8.45 1.85 -2.18
CA ILE A 36 -8.01 3.00 -2.98
C ILE A 36 -8.81 3.07 -4.28
N VAL A 37 -8.90 1.96 -5.00
CA VAL A 37 -9.49 1.95 -6.35
C VAL A 37 -11.00 1.80 -6.28
N ASN A 38 -11.70 2.70 -6.93
CA ASN A 38 -13.16 2.68 -6.98
C ASN A 38 -13.70 1.39 -7.61
N SER A 39 -14.67 0.75 -6.93
CA SER A 39 -15.28 -0.53 -7.34
C SER A 39 -15.78 -0.58 -8.78
N ARG A 40 -16.16 0.57 -9.38
CA ARG A 40 -16.58 0.65 -10.80
C ARG A 40 -15.52 0.18 -11.79
N PHE A 41 -14.23 0.16 -11.41
CA PHE A 41 -13.13 -0.26 -12.27
C PHE A 41 -12.85 -1.76 -12.22
N TYR A 42 -13.38 -2.49 -11.23
CA TYR A 42 -13.14 -3.93 -11.10
C TYR A 42 -14.41 -4.77 -10.85
N SER A 43 -15.58 -4.15 -10.65
CA SER A 43 -16.84 -4.87 -10.37
C SER A 43 -17.75 -5.04 -11.58
N GLN A 44 -17.25 -4.87 -12.79
CA GLN A 44 -18.06 -5.04 -14.00
C GLN A 44 -18.54 -6.49 -14.10
N LYS A 45 -19.88 -6.65 -14.23
CA LYS A 45 -20.54 -7.97 -14.24
C LYS A 45 -20.31 -8.80 -15.52
N GLU A 46 -19.66 -8.25 -16.53
CA GLU A 46 -19.44 -8.94 -17.78
C GLU A 46 -18.04 -9.57 -17.80
N ASN A 47 -18.04 -10.89 -17.71
CA ASN A 47 -16.86 -11.76 -17.84
C ASN A 47 -16.29 -11.73 -19.26
N ILE A 48 -15.99 -10.59 -19.82
CA ILE A 48 -15.22 -10.51 -21.05
C ILE A 48 -13.74 -10.53 -20.63
N PHE A 49 -13.30 -11.72 -20.30
CA PHE A 49 -11.90 -12.04 -20.09
C PHE A 49 -11.15 -11.82 -21.40
N THR A 50 -10.33 -10.80 -21.49
CA THR A 50 -9.39 -10.74 -22.61
C THR A 50 -8.06 -11.34 -22.16
N GLU A 51 -7.58 -12.33 -22.91
CA GLU A 51 -6.26 -12.94 -22.71
C GLU A 51 -5.15 -11.87 -22.62
N LYS A 52 -5.33 -10.75 -23.34
CA LYS A 52 -4.44 -9.62 -23.33
C LYS A 52 -4.36 -8.93 -21.95
N ASP A 53 -5.49 -8.66 -21.30
CA ASP A 53 -5.50 -8.01 -19.98
C ASP A 53 -4.86 -8.90 -18.93
N ASN A 54 -5.09 -10.21 -19.01
CA ASN A 54 -4.42 -11.18 -18.13
C ASN A 54 -2.90 -11.17 -18.31
N LYS A 55 -2.41 -11.17 -19.55
CA LYS A 55 -0.96 -11.10 -19.82
C LYS A 55 -0.33 -9.83 -19.23
N ILE A 56 -1.01 -8.69 -19.31
CA ILE A 56 -0.53 -7.44 -18.73
C ILE A 56 -0.39 -7.57 -17.20
N LEU A 57 -1.40 -8.13 -16.52
CA LEU A 57 -1.32 -8.36 -15.07
C LEU A 57 -0.21 -9.35 -14.71
N ASP A 58 -0.09 -10.45 -15.44
CA ASP A 58 0.96 -11.45 -15.23
C ASP A 58 2.37 -10.86 -15.43
N GLU A 59 2.54 -9.96 -16.41
CA GLU A 59 3.80 -9.25 -16.63
C GLU A 59 4.13 -8.31 -15.46
N ILE A 60 3.16 -7.57 -14.94
CA ILE A 60 3.36 -6.68 -13.78
C ILE A 60 3.76 -7.50 -12.56
N ILE A 61 3.02 -8.57 -12.25
CA ILE A 61 3.29 -9.45 -11.12
C ILE A 61 4.67 -10.09 -11.24
N SER A 62 5.00 -10.63 -12.43
CA SER A 62 6.30 -11.28 -12.67
C SER A 62 7.46 -10.29 -12.56
N GLN A 63 7.31 -9.05 -13.03
CA GLN A 63 8.32 -8.01 -12.91
C GLN A 63 8.53 -7.59 -11.45
N GLY A 64 7.45 -7.50 -10.66
CA GLY A 64 7.54 -7.23 -9.22
C GLY A 64 8.28 -8.33 -8.48
N MET A 65 7.97 -9.60 -8.77
CA MET A 65 8.66 -10.74 -8.17
C MET A 65 10.16 -10.76 -8.46
N LEU A 66 10.60 -10.29 -9.63
CA LEU A 66 12.03 -10.24 -9.98
C LEU A 66 12.80 -9.17 -9.20
N LEU A 67 12.14 -8.08 -8.79
CA LEU A 67 12.77 -7.04 -7.96
C LEU A 67 13.05 -7.53 -6.53
N ASP A 68 12.30 -8.52 -6.05
CA ASP A 68 12.46 -9.11 -4.72
C ASP A 68 13.65 -10.08 -4.61
N VAL A 69 14.21 -10.57 -5.72
CA VAL A 69 15.26 -11.60 -5.70
C VAL A 69 16.59 -11.10 -5.12
N ASP A 70 16.83 -9.79 -5.16
CA ASP A 70 18.06 -9.18 -4.60
C ASP A 70 17.93 -8.81 -3.11
N GLN A 71 16.76 -8.99 -2.48
CA GLN A 71 16.56 -8.78 -1.06
C GLN A 71 16.30 -10.12 -0.38
N GLU A 72 17.12 -10.48 0.63
CA GLU A 72 17.00 -11.74 1.40
C GLU A 72 15.64 -11.94 2.11
N VAL A 73 14.73 -10.99 2.01
CA VAL A 73 13.38 -10.99 2.62
C VAL A 73 12.35 -10.57 1.56
N GLY A 74 12.34 -11.25 0.40
CA GLY A 74 11.39 -10.98 -0.65
C GLY A 74 10.03 -11.64 -0.41
N ILE A 75 9.00 -11.16 -1.12
CA ILE A 75 7.68 -11.81 -1.26
C ILE A 75 7.84 -13.10 -2.09
N ASN A 76 8.80 -13.93 -1.74
CA ASN A 76 9.26 -15.10 -2.51
C ASN A 76 8.20 -16.17 -2.78
N GLU A 77 6.94 -15.97 -2.39
CA GLU A 77 5.86 -16.93 -2.56
C GLU A 77 4.57 -16.33 -3.15
N GLY A 78 4.66 -15.18 -3.83
CA GLY A 78 3.56 -14.69 -4.68
C GLY A 78 2.26 -14.34 -3.95
N MET A 79 2.34 -13.91 -2.69
CA MET A 79 1.16 -13.45 -1.96
C MET A 79 1.31 -11.99 -1.56
N SER A 80 0.43 -11.14 -2.07
CA SER A 80 0.29 -9.76 -1.64
C SER A 80 -0.35 -9.66 -0.26
N LEU A 81 -0.08 -8.56 0.47
CA LEU A 81 -0.67 -8.33 1.79
C LEU A 81 -2.19 -8.27 1.73
N GLY A 82 -2.76 -7.58 0.74
CA GLY A 82 -4.21 -7.46 0.58
C GLY A 82 -4.89 -8.81 0.34
N VAL A 83 -4.29 -9.67 -0.49
CA VAL A 83 -4.77 -11.04 -0.72
C VAL A 83 -4.71 -11.86 0.56
N LEU A 84 -3.61 -11.77 1.29
CA LEU A 84 -3.43 -12.56 2.52
C LEU A 84 -4.41 -12.14 3.63
N ILE A 85 -4.69 -10.85 3.78
CA ILE A 85 -5.71 -10.33 4.73
C ILE A 85 -7.09 -10.91 4.37
N GLU A 86 -7.45 -10.93 3.06
CA GLU A 86 -8.72 -11.49 2.60
C GLU A 86 -8.81 -13.00 2.84
N GLU A 87 -7.77 -13.77 2.50
CA GLU A 87 -7.73 -15.22 2.74
C GLU A 87 -7.83 -15.58 4.23
N ARG A 88 -7.22 -14.81 5.10
CA ARG A 88 -7.27 -14.98 6.55
C ARG A 88 -8.55 -14.42 7.18
N ARG A 89 -9.40 -13.75 6.39
CA ARG A 89 -10.66 -13.13 6.82
C ARG A 89 -10.49 -12.16 7.99
N ILE A 90 -9.37 -11.44 7.98
CA ILE A 90 -9.09 -10.44 9.02
C ILE A 90 -9.88 -9.18 8.70
N PRO A 91 -10.60 -8.60 9.68
CA PRO A 91 -11.28 -7.32 9.48
C PRO A 91 -10.30 -6.23 9.06
N LEU A 92 -10.65 -5.50 7.98
CA LEU A 92 -9.81 -4.46 7.40
C LEU A 92 -10.48 -3.09 7.57
N ASN A 93 -9.72 -2.11 8.06
CA ASN A 93 -10.13 -0.70 8.17
C ASN A 93 -11.49 -0.52 8.88
N SER A 94 -11.74 -1.22 9.99
CA SER A 94 -13.04 -1.16 10.69
C SER A 94 -13.42 0.27 11.10
N ALA A 95 -12.46 1.12 11.47
CA ALA A 95 -12.68 2.53 11.79
C ALA A 95 -13.27 3.34 10.62
N ALA A 96 -12.95 2.96 9.38
CA ALA A 96 -13.47 3.53 8.14
C ALA A 96 -14.52 2.64 7.45
N ARG A 97 -15.09 1.67 8.17
CA ARG A 97 -16.10 0.71 7.65
C ARG A 97 -15.62 -0.04 6.39
N GLY A 98 -14.36 -0.44 6.37
CA GLY A 98 -13.71 -1.14 5.25
C GLY A 98 -13.28 -0.24 4.09
N GLN A 99 -13.49 1.08 4.18
CA GLN A 99 -13.02 2.05 3.20
C GLN A 99 -11.55 2.45 3.48
N ALA A 100 -10.99 3.31 2.65
CA ALA A 100 -9.65 3.85 2.88
C ALA A 100 -9.58 4.61 4.21
N ILE A 101 -8.53 4.40 4.97
CA ILE A 101 -8.19 5.23 6.13
C ILE A 101 -7.65 6.55 5.60
N CYS A 102 -8.37 7.62 5.86
CA CYS A 102 -7.91 8.99 5.61
C CYS A 102 -8.51 9.95 6.65
N SER A 103 -7.90 11.12 6.79
CA SER A 103 -8.26 12.10 7.82
C SER A 103 -9.71 12.57 7.75
N GLU A 104 -10.31 12.59 6.56
CA GLU A 104 -11.68 13.04 6.36
C GLU A 104 -12.73 11.97 6.68
N LEU A 105 -12.39 10.67 6.54
CA LEU A 105 -13.31 9.57 6.84
C LEU A 105 -13.25 9.16 8.31
N VAL A 106 -12.07 9.21 8.92
CA VAL A 106 -11.87 8.92 10.35
C VAL A 106 -11.61 10.23 11.09
N LYS A 107 -12.62 11.09 11.16
CA LYS A 107 -12.50 12.47 11.68
C LYS A 107 -12.28 12.59 13.17
N ASN A 108 -12.68 11.58 13.94
CA ASN A 108 -12.68 11.64 15.39
C ASN A 108 -11.58 10.76 15.96
N LYS A 109 -11.23 11.06 17.20
CA LYS A 109 -10.43 10.20 18.04
C LYS A 109 -11.12 8.83 18.14
N TYR A 110 -10.47 7.79 17.63
CA TYR A 110 -11.01 6.41 17.59
C TYR A 110 -10.40 5.59 18.71
N GLU A 111 -11.25 5.01 19.56
CA GLU A 111 -10.83 4.13 20.64
C GLU A 111 -10.59 2.73 20.09
N ILE A 112 -9.35 2.25 20.16
CA ILE A 112 -8.96 0.89 19.70
C ILE A 112 -8.98 -0.13 20.84
N ALA A 113 -8.80 0.33 22.06
CA ALA A 113 -8.88 -0.46 23.28
C ALA A 113 -9.16 0.49 24.45
N PRO A 114 -9.58 0.01 25.64
CA PRO A 114 -9.83 0.85 26.80
C PRO A 114 -8.66 1.82 27.08
N SER A 115 -8.94 3.11 27.04
CA SER A 115 -7.96 4.21 27.23
C SER A 115 -6.86 4.31 26.17
N ILE A 116 -6.99 3.62 25.03
CA ILE A 116 -6.06 3.72 23.91
C ILE A 116 -6.78 4.30 22.71
N PHE A 117 -6.33 5.45 22.25
CA PHE A 117 -7.00 6.19 21.18
C PHE A 117 -6.05 6.45 20.03
N ILE A 118 -6.61 6.50 18.81
CA ILE A 118 -5.89 6.90 17.60
C ILE A 118 -6.59 8.12 17.00
N THR A 119 -5.78 9.08 16.56
CA THR A 119 -6.22 10.24 15.77
C THR A 119 -5.46 10.19 14.44
N ILE A 120 -6.19 10.05 13.32
CA ILE A 120 -5.61 10.01 11.97
C ILE A 120 -5.19 11.42 11.55
N LEU A 121 -3.93 11.56 11.12
CA LEU A 121 -3.36 12.79 10.58
C LEU A 121 -3.32 12.79 9.05
N GLY A 122 -3.11 11.63 8.46
CA GLY A 122 -3.03 11.40 7.03
C GLY A 122 -3.29 9.93 6.65
N PRO A 123 -3.41 9.65 5.36
CA PRO A 123 -3.40 10.59 4.25
C PRO A 123 -4.67 11.43 4.18
N SER A 124 -4.65 12.49 3.37
CA SER A 124 -5.88 13.18 2.95
C SER A 124 -6.63 12.34 1.91
N LYS A 125 -7.91 12.63 1.72
CA LYS A 125 -8.69 12.02 0.64
C LYS A 125 -8.09 12.31 -0.73
N ASP A 126 -7.52 13.50 -0.92
CA ASP A 126 -6.91 13.91 -2.19
C ASP A 126 -5.66 13.07 -2.49
N ASN A 127 -4.84 12.73 -1.48
CA ASN A 127 -3.71 11.83 -1.68
C ASN A 127 -4.16 10.42 -2.12
N ILE A 128 -5.26 9.91 -1.57
CA ILE A 128 -5.83 8.62 -2.01
C ILE A 128 -6.31 8.69 -3.46
N ILE A 129 -6.98 9.78 -3.85
CA ILE A 129 -7.44 9.98 -5.22
C ILE A 129 -6.25 10.08 -6.19
N GLU A 130 -5.20 10.79 -5.82
CA GLU A 130 -4.00 10.95 -6.62
C GLU A 130 -3.31 9.60 -6.87
N LEU A 131 -3.20 8.74 -5.85
CA LEU A 131 -2.66 7.40 -5.99
C LEU A 131 -3.54 6.51 -6.90
N GLU A 132 -4.87 6.60 -6.78
CA GLU A 132 -5.80 5.92 -7.69
C GLU A 132 -5.61 6.36 -9.14
N GLU A 133 -5.50 7.66 -9.40
CA GLU A 133 -5.30 8.21 -10.74
C GLU A 133 -3.95 7.82 -11.33
N TYR A 134 -2.91 7.83 -10.52
CA TYR A 134 -1.59 7.39 -10.93
C TYR A 134 -1.63 5.94 -11.40
N TRP A 135 -2.19 5.04 -10.59
CA TRP A 135 -2.32 3.63 -10.96
C TRP A 135 -3.12 3.44 -12.25
N LYS A 136 -4.23 4.17 -12.41
CA LYS A 136 -5.03 4.12 -13.65
C LYS A 136 -4.24 4.56 -14.87
N LYS A 137 -3.47 5.64 -14.78
CA LYS A 137 -2.61 6.12 -15.88
C LYS A 137 -1.59 5.05 -16.28
N GLU A 138 -0.95 4.42 -15.31
CA GLU A 138 0.00 3.32 -15.56
C GLU A 138 -0.66 2.15 -16.28
N MET A 139 -1.84 1.72 -15.85
CA MET A 139 -2.56 0.62 -16.47
C MET A 139 -3.01 0.96 -17.90
N VAL A 140 -3.48 2.19 -18.13
CA VAL A 140 -3.85 2.67 -19.46
C VAL A 140 -2.63 2.74 -20.39
N SER A 141 -1.48 3.18 -19.91
CA SER A 141 -0.23 3.23 -20.70
C SER A 141 0.19 1.85 -21.21
N ARG A 142 -0.17 0.78 -20.48
CA ARG A 142 0.04 -0.62 -20.86
C ARG A 142 -1.09 -1.18 -21.75
N ASN A 143 -2.03 -0.33 -22.18
CA ASN A 143 -3.24 -0.74 -22.90
C ASN A 143 -4.13 -1.73 -22.13
N TYR A 144 -4.12 -1.68 -20.81
CA TYR A 144 -5.04 -2.44 -19.96
C TYR A 144 -6.44 -1.82 -20.02
N MET A 145 -7.44 -2.63 -20.30
CA MET A 145 -8.80 -2.14 -20.57
C MET A 145 -9.77 -2.31 -19.38
N PHE A 146 -9.25 -2.65 -18.21
CA PHE A 146 -10.04 -2.86 -16.97
C PHE A 146 -11.16 -3.90 -17.12
N ARG A 147 -10.92 -4.95 -17.91
CA ARG A 147 -11.90 -6.01 -18.22
C ARG A 147 -11.69 -7.28 -17.43
N VAL A 148 -10.93 -7.25 -16.36
CA VAL A 148 -10.67 -8.40 -15.51
C VAL A 148 -11.52 -8.31 -14.26
N SER A 149 -12.23 -9.39 -13.95
CA SER A 149 -13.04 -9.53 -12.75
C SER A 149 -12.27 -10.13 -11.57
N ASP A 150 -11.05 -10.61 -11.77
CA ASP A 150 -10.23 -11.24 -10.73
C ASP A 150 -9.62 -10.19 -9.80
N LYS A 151 -10.30 -9.96 -8.68
CA LYS A 151 -9.87 -9.02 -7.65
C LYS A 151 -8.50 -9.38 -7.06
N ARG A 152 -8.20 -10.66 -6.94
CA ARG A 152 -6.93 -11.14 -6.40
C ARG A 152 -5.77 -10.69 -7.27
N ARG A 153 -5.84 -10.96 -8.58
CA ARG A 153 -4.80 -10.52 -9.54
C ARG A 153 -4.66 -9.01 -9.61
N LEU A 154 -5.78 -8.29 -9.54
CA LEU A 154 -5.73 -6.83 -9.51
C LEU A 154 -5.05 -6.31 -8.25
N THR A 155 -5.31 -6.91 -7.09
CA THR A 155 -4.67 -6.56 -5.83
C THR A 155 -3.17 -6.85 -5.88
N GLU A 156 -2.77 -8.03 -6.36
CA GLU A 156 -1.37 -8.39 -6.54
C GLU A 156 -0.65 -7.44 -7.50
N ALA A 157 -1.21 -7.21 -8.69
CA ALA A 157 -0.63 -6.30 -9.68
C ALA A 157 -0.51 -4.86 -9.15
N PHE A 158 -1.47 -4.39 -8.36
CA PHE A 158 -1.44 -3.08 -7.75
C PHE A 158 -0.28 -2.95 -6.75
N GLU A 159 -0.14 -3.89 -5.82
CA GLU A 159 0.93 -3.86 -4.82
C GLU A 159 2.31 -3.95 -5.47
N TYR A 160 2.52 -4.85 -6.43
CA TYR A 160 3.78 -4.97 -7.15
C TYR A 160 4.11 -3.74 -8.02
N GLN A 161 3.10 -3.11 -8.63
CA GLN A 161 3.33 -1.90 -9.42
C GLN A 161 3.77 -0.72 -8.54
N ILE A 162 3.18 -0.57 -7.35
CA ILE A 162 3.55 0.48 -6.39
C ILE A 162 5.01 0.30 -5.95
N GLU A 163 5.43 -0.93 -5.66
CA GLU A 163 6.80 -1.24 -5.27
C GLU A 163 7.82 -0.92 -6.38
N ARG A 164 7.48 -1.24 -7.64
CA ARG A 164 8.29 -0.88 -8.79
C ARG A 164 8.49 0.63 -8.95
N ILE A 165 7.48 1.42 -8.68
CA ILE A 165 7.56 2.88 -8.73
C ILE A 165 8.64 3.37 -7.77
N LYS A 166 8.64 2.88 -6.53
CA LYS A 166 9.64 3.23 -5.53
C LYS A 166 11.05 2.87 -5.99
N ALA A 167 11.26 1.69 -6.54
CA ALA A 167 12.56 1.25 -7.03
C ALA A 167 13.10 2.16 -8.14
N ILE A 168 12.23 2.69 -9.01
CA ILE A 168 12.62 3.66 -10.04
C ILE A 168 13.05 4.98 -9.41
N TYR A 169 12.25 5.53 -8.49
CA TYR A 169 12.57 6.79 -7.80
C TYR A 169 13.83 6.67 -6.93
N ALA A 170 14.00 5.58 -6.20
CA ALA A 170 15.21 5.33 -5.43
C ALA A 170 16.47 5.32 -6.31
N ASN A 171 16.42 4.67 -7.47
CA ASN A 171 17.55 4.64 -8.42
C ASN A 171 17.84 6.03 -9.04
N GLU A 172 16.84 6.88 -9.21
CA GLU A 172 17.04 8.25 -9.68
C GLU A 172 17.68 9.12 -8.59
N CYS A 173 17.24 8.98 -7.34
CA CYS A 173 17.87 9.68 -6.20
C CYS A 173 19.29 9.23 -5.94
N PHE A 174 19.63 7.93 -6.06
CA PHE A 174 20.99 7.44 -5.91
C PHE A 174 21.95 7.97 -6.99
N LYS A 175 21.50 8.18 -8.21
CA LYS A 175 22.33 8.77 -9.29
C LYS A 175 22.68 10.24 -9.03
N ILE A 176 21.89 10.94 -8.24
CA ILE A 176 22.18 12.34 -7.83
C ILE A 176 23.20 12.36 -6.69
N SER A 177 23.25 11.34 -5.82
CA SER A 177 24.09 11.32 -4.62
C SER A 177 25.54 10.89 -4.84
N GLU A 178 25.91 10.29 -5.97
CA GLU A 178 27.30 9.89 -6.24
C GLU A 178 28.29 11.08 -6.39
N ASN A 179 27.79 12.32 -6.47
CA ASN A 179 28.60 13.53 -6.67
C ASN A 179 28.46 14.61 -5.57
N GLU A 180 27.79 14.35 -4.46
CA GLU A 180 27.62 15.36 -3.40
C GLU A 180 28.18 14.91 -2.04
N ASP A 181 28.95 15.82 -1.42
CA ASP A 181 29.65 15.67 -0.15
C ASP A 181 28.65 15.37 1.00
N LEU A 182 28.85 14.25 1.72
CA LEU A 182 28.01 13.75 2.82
C LEU A 182 27.73 14.80 3.92
N MET A 183 28.59 15.82 4.04
CA MET A 183 28.45 16.92 5.00
C MET A 183 27.32 17.90 4.66
N LYS A 184 26.84 17.93 3.43
CA LYS A 184 25.64 18.72 3.04
C LYS A 184 24.34 18.12 3.60
N TYR A 185 24.32 16.81 3.86
CA TYR A 185 23.14 16.10 4.35
C TYR A 185 22.92 16.21 5.87
N ILE A 186 23.95 16.54 6.63
CA ILE A 186 23.86 16.67 8.10
C ILE A 186 23.30 18.03 8.54
N GLY A 187 23.26 19.01 7.67
CA GLY A 187 22.77 20.38 7.97
C GLY A 187 21.70 20.94 7.05
N GLY A 188 21.29 20.21 6.00
CA GLY A 188 20.26 20.62 5.06
C GLY A 188 18.92 19.94 5.38
N LEU A 189 17.85 20.67 5.12
CA LEU A 189 16.50 20.10 5.04
C LEU A 189 16.59 18.87 4.13
N THR A 190 16.44 17.66 4.70
CA THR A 190 16.26 16.45 3.92
C THR A 190 15.12 16.71 2.95
N GLU A 191 15.37 16.60 1.64
CA GLU A 191 14.29 16.64 0.66
C GLU A 191 13.27 15.61 1.13
N ARG A 192 12.05 16.09 1.39
CA ARG A 192 10.96 15.19 1.76
C ARG A 192 10.75 14.25 0.58
N ASP A 193 10.73 12.96 0.84
CA ASP A 193 10.25 12.01 -0.14
C ASP A 193 8.75 12.28 -0.36
N GLU A 194 8.48 13.12 -1.36
CA GLU A 194 7.12 13.51 -1.77
C GLU A 194 6.54 12.52 -2.78
N SER A 195 7.05 11.28 -2.82
CA SER A 195 6.46 10.26 -3.68
C SER A 195 4.96 10.11 -3.37
N ILE A 196 4.20 9.83 -4.39
CA ILE A 196 2.75 9.67 -4.29
C ILE A 196 2.39 8.54 -3.30
N VAL A 197 3.26 7.54 -3.18
CA VAL A 197 3.11 6.42 -2.26
C VAL A 197 3.29 6.88 -0.82
N ASN A 198 4.37 7.62 -0.52
CA ASN A 198 4.62 8.11 0.83
C ASN A 198 3.59 9.15 1.28
N ARG A 199 3.10 10.01 0.36
CA ARG A 199 1.99 10.93 0.66
C ARG A 199 0.68 10.22 0.97
N SER A 200 0.51 8.97 0.52
CA SER A 200 -0.66 8.13 0.83
C SER A 200 -0.52 7.31 2.12
N SER A 201 0.55 7.50 2.89
CA SER A 201 0.81 6.78 4.13
C SER A 201 -0.19 7.12 5.23
N ILE A 202 -0.64 6.09 5.94
CA ILE A 202 -1.44 6.27 7.16
C ILE A 202 -0.51 6.80 8.26
N SER A 203 -0.71 8.06 8.63
CA SER A 203 -0.02 8.69 9.76
C SER A 203 -1.01 9.00 10.87
N PHE A 204 -0.62 8.81 12.12
CA PHE A 204 -1.54 8.95 13.23
C PHE A 204 -0.83 9.29 14.56
N ILE A 205 -1.60 9.85 15.48
CA ILE A 205 -1.21 9.97 16.89
C ILE A 205 -1.89 8.86 17.67
N LEU A 206 -1.12 8.09 18.42
CA LEU A 206 -1.60 7.15 19.42
C LEU A 206 -1.51 7.80 20.80
N GLU A 207 -2.61 7.80 21.55
CA GLU A 207 -2.68 8.33 22.89
C GLU A 207 -2.96 7.21 23.90
N TYR A 208 -2.11 7.13 24.92
CA TYR A 208 -2.24 6.18 26.03
C TYR A 208 -1.69 6.79 27.32
N ASN A 209 -2.46 6.77 28.40
CA ASN A 209 -2.06 7.30 29.73
C ASN A 209 -1.44 8.69 29.63
N ASP A 210 -2.15 9.64 29.01
CA ASP A 210 -1.73 11.04 28.80
C ASP A 210 -0.45 11.23 27.97
N LYS A 211 0.10 10.15 27.42
CA LYS A 211 1.23 10.19 26.49
C LYS A 211 0.72 10.13 25.05
N LYS A 212 1.43 10.84 24.17
CA LYS A 212 1.14 10.87 22.72
C LYS A 212 2.36 10.39 21.95
N PHE A 213 2.12 9.51 21.02
CA PHE A 213 3.13 8.94 20.13
C PHE A 213 2.70 9.23 18.68
N LEU A 214 3.62 9.77 17.89
CA LEU A 214 3.42 10.04 16.46
C LEU A 214 3.99 8.88 15.64
N PHE A 215 3.21 8.42 14.69
CA PHE A 215 3.58 7.38 13.72
C PHE A 215 3.32 7.86 12.29
#